data_22f024927c37b0a7246176b644d810ba
#
_entry.id   22f024927c37b0a7246176b644d810ba
#
_cell.length_a   1.000
_cell.length_b   1.000
_cell.length_c   1.000
_cell.angle_alpha   90.00
_cell.angle_beta   90.00
_cell.angle_gamma   90.00
#
_symmetry.space_group_name_H-M   'P 1'
#
loop_
_entity.id
_entity.type
_entity.pdbx_description
1 polymer ?
#
loop_
_entity_poly.entity_id
_entity_poly.type
_entity_poly.pdbx_seq_one_letter_code
_entity_poly.pdbx_strand_id
1 'polypeptide(L)'
;DKAEMTELLWKITGAMVRYLVPWDKAVFLISPKGNNGKGTLCELLRSLLGKGNYANIPITNFGKDFMLEPLTHVNAILTDENDVGTYVDSVGNLKAIITGDQIQLNRKYKPPITFRFRGFMLQCLNDYPNYRDKSDSLNRRQLCVPMTKCFTGEERRYIKADYVHRKEVLQYVLFKVLNMDYDQLPEPESCKCELDKSKEMNDPVLQFMAEVMDVLVWDLVPYTFLYDLYK
;
A
#
# COMPACT_ATOMS: atom_id res chain seq x y z
N ASP A 1 3.47 6.94 19.33
CA ASP A 1 2.85 6.61 18.04
C ASP A 1 2.86 7.78 17.05
N LYS A 2 2.49 9.02 17.43
CA LYS A 2 2.50 10.15 16.50
C LYS A 2 3.90 10.50 15.97
N ALA A 3 4.92 10.40 16.78
CA ALA A 3 6.31 10.64 16.38
C ALA A 3 6.80 9.55 15.43
N GLU A 4 6.55 8.29 15.77
CA GLU A 4 6.87 7.14 14.91
C GLU A 4 6.15 7.20 13.57
N MET A 5 4.86 7.55 13.56
CA MET A 5 4.10 7.73 12.33
C MET A 5 4.67 8.86 11.46
N THR A 6 5.11 9.95 12.09
CA THR A 6 5.75 11.06 11.37
C THR A 6 7.08 10.61 10.75
N GLU A 7 7.90 9.88 11.50
CA GLU A 7 9.16 9.31 11.01
C GLU A 7 8.89 8.33 9.86
N LEU A 8 7.92 7.43 10.02
CA LEU A 8 7.51 6.50 8.99
C LEU A 8 7.14 7.21 7.69
N LEU A 9 6.31 8.26 7.73
CA LEU A 9 5.92 9.01 6.53
C LEU A 9 7.12 9.69 5.87
N TRP A 10 8.11 10.16 6.63
CA TRP A 10 9.35 10.66 6.07
C TRP A 10 10.17 9.56 5.39
N LYS A 11 10.30 8.39 6.01
CA LYS A 11 10.99 7.24 5.42
C LYS A 11 10.28 6.74 4.16
N ILE A 12 8.94 6.66 4.16
CA ILE A 12 8.15 6.34 2.96
C ILE A 12 8.44 7.35 1.83
N THR A 13 8.42 8.65 2.15
CA THR A 13 8.71 9.71 1.18
C THR A 13 10.10 9.54 0.57
N GLY A 14 11.08 9.21 1.38
CA GLY A 14 12.45 8.97 0.91
C GLY A 14 12.60 7.67 0.12
N ALA A 15 11.90 6.60 0.51
CA ALA A 15 11.90 5.34 -0.23
C ALA A 15 11.37 5.52 -1.67
N MET A 16 10.36 6.37 -1.86
CA MET A 16 9.80 6.66 -3.18
C MET A 16 10.79 7.31 -4.13
N VAL A 17 11.74 8.09 -3.63
CA VAL A 17 12.75 8.78 -4.46
C VAL A 17 14.07 8.01 -4.57
N ARG A 18 14.22 6.89 -3.86
CA ARG A 18 15.40 6.04 -3.90
C ARG A 18 15.23 4.89 -4.88
N TYR A 19 16.35 4.43 -5.41
CA TYR A 19 16.39 3.29 -6.32
C TYR A 19 16.09 1.95 -5.63
N LEU A 20 16.50 1.78 -4.37
CA LEU A 20 16.28 0.56 -3.59
C LEU A 20 16.30 0.90 -2.09
N VAL A 21 15.39 0.29 -1.35
CA VAL A 21 15.39 0.24 0.11
C VAL A 21 15.29 -1.23 0.54
N PRO A 22 15.95 -1.67 1.62
CA PRO A 22 16.02 -3.08 2.01
C PRO A 22 14.79 -3.55 2.81
N TRP A 23 13.59 -3.15 2.41
CA TRP A 23 12.42 -3.39 3.26
C TRP A 23 11.50 -4.45 2.73
N ASP A 24 11.59 -5.08 1.70
CA ASP A 24 10.66 -6.08 1.17
C ASP A 24 9.17 -5.76 1.46
N LYS A 25 8.81 -4.47 1.48
CA LYS A 25 7.49 -3.95 1.83
C LYS A 25 6.96 -2.99 0.77
N ALA A 26 5.64 -3.03 0.56
CA ALA A 26 4.89 -2.00 -0.14
C ALA A 26 3.97 -1.28 0.84
N VAL A 27 3.74 0.00 0.60
CA VAL A 27 2.91 0.86 1.44
C VAL A 27 1.48 0.91 0.91
N PHE A 28 0.54 0.70 1.82
CA PHE A 28 -0.89 0.81 1.58
C PHE A 28 -1.46 1.89 2.50
N LEU A 29 -1.75 3.08 1.96
CA LEU A 29 -2.41 4.15 2.70
C LEU A 29 -3.91 3.88 2.72
N ILE A 30 -4.43 3.47 3.88
CA ILE A 30 -5.81 3.02 4.02
C ILE A 30 -6.64 4.08 4.73
N SER A 31 -7.79 4.42 4.15
CA SER A 31 -8.78 5.26 4.82
C SER A 31 -10.15 5.12 4.17
N PRO A 32 -11.17 4.71 4.92
CA PRO A 32 -12.54 4.62 4.43
C PRO A 32 -13.20 5.99 4.23
N LYS A 33 -12.63 7.05 4.81
CA LYS A 33 -13.16 8.42 4.69
C LYS A 33 -12.32 9.22 3.71
N GLY A 34 -12.95 10.14 2.97
CA GLY A 34 -12.27 11.12 2.13
C GLY A 34 -11.57 12.22 2.94
N ASN A 35 -10.93 13.18 2.24
CA ASN A 35 -10.28 14.37 2.82
C ASN A 35 -9.27 14.09 3.95
N ASN A 36 -8.51 13.02 3.82
CA ASN A 36 -7.55 12.54 4.82
C ASN A 36 -6.08 12.87 4.50
N GLY A 37 -5.82 13.56 3.39
CA GLY A 37 -4.47 13.98 2.99
C GLY A 37 -3.73 12.98 2.08
N LYS A 38 -4.27 11.78 1.78
CA LYS A 38 -3.65 10.84 0.82
C LYS A 38 -3.28 11.53 -0.49
N GLY A 39 -4.26 12.17 -1.14
CA GLY A 39 -4.03 12.85 -2.42
C GLY A 39 -3.03 14.01 -2.33
N THR A 40 -2.90 14.68 -1.18
CA THR A 40 -1.88 15.72 -0.98
C THR A 40 -0.48 15.12 -0.87
N LEU A 41 -0.34 14.00 -0.16
CA LEU A 41 0.92 13.27 -0.10
C LEU A 41 1.32 12.73 -1.47
N CYS A 42 0.38 12.16 -2.21
CA CYS A 42 0.64 11.69 -3.58
C CYS A 42 1.10 12.83 -4.51
N GLU A 43 0.53 14.02 -4.37
CA GLU A 43 0.94 15.18 -5.18
C GLU A 43 2.35 15.67 -4.83
N LEU A 44 2.72 15.68 -3.53
CA LEU A 44 4.10 15.92 -3.11
C LEU A 44 5.06 14.89 -3.71
N LEU A 45 4.71 13.60 -3.64
CA LEU A 45 5.54 12.52 -4.20
C LEU A 45 5.70 12.64 -5.72
N ARG A 46 4.62 12.99 -6.46
CA ARG A 46 4.72 13.26 -7.91
C ARG A 46 5.65 14.42 -8.20
N SER A 47 5.56 15.48 -7.40
CA SER A 47 6.41 16.66 -7.57
C SER A 47 7.89 16.36 -7.29
N LEU A 48 8.17 15.47 -6.33
CA LEU A 48 9.53 15.02 -6.02
C LEU A 48 10.10 14.09 -7.09
N LEU A 49 9.29 13.12 -7.56
CA LEU A 49 9.69 12.14 -8.55
C LEU A 49 9.88 12.76 -9.94
N GLY A 50 9.07 13.76 -10.26
CA GLY A 50 9.01 14.34 -11.60
C GLY A 50 8.23 13.48 -12.60
N LYS A 51 7.76 14.12 -13.65
CA LYS A 51 6.95 13.49 -14.68
C LYS A 51 7.71 12.37 -15.40
N GLY A 52 7.10 11.20 -15.53
CA GLY A 52 7.67 10.06 -16.25
C GLY A 52 8.51 9.12 -15.38
N ASN A 53 8.73 9.41 -14.11
CA ASN A 53 9.53 8.56 -13.21
C ASN A 53 8.67 7.67 -12.28
N TYR A 54 7.36 7.72 -12.40
CA TYR A 54 6.44 6.87 -11.67
C TYR A 54 5.35 6.32 -12.58
N ALA A 55 4.82 5.15 -12.22
CA ALA A 55 3.68 4.52 -12.88
C ALA A 55 2.48 4.46 -11.93
N ASN A 56 1.29 4.65 -12.49
CA ASN A 56 0.03 4.38 -11.81
C ASN A 56 -0.43 2.97 -12.20
N ILE A 57 -0.30 2.00 -11.30
CA ILE A 57 -0.67 0.60 -11.54
C ILE A 57 -1.55 0.13 -10.37
N PRO A 58 -2.87 0.08 -10.56
CA PRO A 58 -3.78 -0.47 -9.56
C PRO A 58 -3.44 -1.91 -9.20
N ILE A 59 -3.75 -2.31 -7.96
CA ILE A 59 -3.42 -3.64 -7.43
C ILE A 59 -3.99 -4.76 -8.32
N THR A 60 -5.19 -4.58 -8.84
CA THR A 60 -5.86 -5.54 -9.72
C THR A 60 -5.17 -5.76 -11.08
N ASN A 61 -4.22 -4.90 -11.45
CA ASN A 61 -3.51 -4.98 -12.72
C ASN A 61 -2.19 -5.77 -12.65
N PHE A 62 -1.72 -6.15 -11.46
CA PHE A 62 -0.47 -6.90 -11.33
C PHE A 62 -0.52 -8.32 -11.90
N GLY A 63 -1.72 -8.91 -11.99
CA GLY A 63 -1.94 -10.21 -12.63
C GLY A 63 -2.30 -10.14 -14.11
N LYS A 64 -2.43 -8.94 -14.71
CA LYS A 64 -2.90 -8.77 -16.09
C LYS A 64 -1.75 -8.58 -17.05
N ASP A 65 -1.86 -9.17 -18.24
CA ASP A 65 -0.88 -9.02 -19.31
C ASP A 65 -0.72 -7.55 -19.74
N PHE A 66 0.49 -7.19 -20.09
CA PHE A 66 0.92 -5.87 -20.59
C PHE A 66 0.80 -4.70 -19.61
N MET A 67 0.08 -4.86 -18.49
CA MET A 67 -0.16 -3.76 -17.55
C MET A 67 1.08 -3.36 -16.75
N LEU A 68 2.10 -4.20 -16.72
CA LEU A 68 3.36 -3.95 -16.02
C LEU A 68 4.47 -3.40 -16.93
N GLU A 69 4.23 -3.24 -18.23
CA GLU A 69 5.22 -2.70 -19.18
C GLU A 69 5.77 -1.32 -18.75
N PRO A 70 4.97 -0.39 -18.18
CA PRO A 70 5.48 0.90 -17.72
C PRO A 70 6.59 0.81 -16.66
N LEU A 71 6.68 -0.30 -15.90
CA LEU A 71 7.73 -0.49 -14.89
C LEU A 71 9.15 -0.50 -15.45
N THR A 72 9.31 -0.76 -16.74
CA THR A 72 10.61 -0.77 -17.41
C THR A 72 11.28 0.62 -17.50
N HIS A 73 10.53 1.68 -17.24
CA HIS A 73 10.98 3.07 -17.42
C HIS A 73 10.82 3.94 -16.17
N VAL A 74 10.34 3.38 -15.07
CA VAL A 74 10.03 4.16 -13.85
C VAL A 74 10.72 3.56 -12.62
N ASN A 75 10.91 4.40 -11.60
CA ASN A 75 11.53 4.01 -10.33
C ASN A 75 10.53 3.97 -9.17
N ALA A 76 9.26 4.27 -9.41
CA ALA A 76 8.23 4.25 -8.38
C ALA A 76 6.89 3.78 -8.95
N ILE A 77 6.11 3.11 -8.11
CA ILE A 77 4.69 2.85 -8.34
C ILE A 77 3.92 3.72 -7.36
N LEU A 78 3.10 4.60 -7.88
CA LEU A 78 2.29 5.54 -7.09
C LEU A 78 0.86 5.53 -7.61
N THR A 79 -0.05 4.91 -6.87
CA THR A 79 -1.45 4.76 -7.25
C THR A 79 -2.34 5.47 -6.25
N ASP A 80 -3.10 6.48 -6.72
CA ASP A 80 -3.99 7.29 -5.88
C ASP A 80 -5.30 6.61 -5.57
N GLU A 81 -5.82 5.84 -6.53
CA GLU A 81 -7.12 5.20 -6.45
C GLU A 81 -7.03 3.76 -6.92
N ASN A 82 -7.58 2.88 -6.13
CA ASN A 82 -7.77 1.48 -6.46
C ASN A 82 -9.25 1.15 -6.38
N ASP A 83 -9.71 0.35 -7.32
CA ASP A 83 -11.03 -0.26 -7.22
C ASP A 83 -11.04 -1.26 -6.06
N VAL A 84 -11.80 -0.95 -5.02
CA VAL A 84 -12.03 -1.82 -3.87
C VAL A 84 -13.27 -2.69 -4.13
N GLY A 85 -13.29 -3.89 -3.59
CA GLY A 85 -14.36 -4.87 -3.81
C GLY A 85 -14.11 -5.84 -4.96
N THR A 86 -13.06 -5.63 -5.77
CA THR A 86 -12.63 -6.61 -6.78
C THR A 86 -11.58 -7.55 -6.18
N TYR A 87 -11.70 -8.85 -6.44
CA TYR A 87 -10.70 -9.82 -6.02
C TYR A 87 -9.41 -9.68 -6.83
N VAL A 88 -8.29 -9.70 -6.12
CA VAL A 88 -6.97 -9.81 -6.74
C VAL A 88 -6.63 -11.28 -6.90
N ASP A 89 -6.83 -11.81 -8.11
CA ASP A 89 -6.72 -13.24 -8.39
C ASP A 89 -5.27 -13.76 -8.36
N SER A 90 -4.33 -12.93 -8.81
CA SER A 90 -2.92 -13.31 -8.90
C SER A 90 -2.03 -12.29 -8.21
N VAL A 91 -1.41 -12.70 -7.13
CA VAL A 91 -0.47 -11.88 -6.34
C VAL A 91 1.00 -12.24 -6.59
N GLY A 92 1.29 -13.15 -7.51
CA GLY A 92 2.66 -13.59 -7.79
C GLY A 92 3.57 -12.44 -8.22
N ASN A 93 3.17 -11.71 -9.26
CA ASN A 93 3.90 -10.54 -9.74
C ASN A 93 3.94 -9.41 -8.69
N LEU A 94 2.84 -9.22 -7.95
CA LEU A 94 2.79 -8.22 -6.86
C LEU A 94 3.88 -8.53 -5.81
N LYS A 95 3.95 -9.78 -5.34
CA LYS A 95 4.97 -10.22 -4.38
C LYS A 95 6.38 -10.05 -4.93
N ALA A 96 6.61 -10.46 -6.16
CA ALA A 96 7.92 -10.38 -6.82
C ALA A 96 8.37 -8.91 -7.03
N ILE A 97 7.45 -8.01 -7.37
CA ILE A 97 7.73 -6.58 -7.53
C ILE A 97 8.10 -5.95 -6.19
N ILE A 98 7.41 -6.30 -5.11
CA ILE A 98 7.71 -5.78 -3.77
C ILE A 98 9.12 -6.20 -3.30
N THR A 99 9.52 -7.44 -3.56
CA THR A 99 10.83 -7.98 -3.14
C THR A 99 11.95 -7.76 -4.17
N GLY A 100 11.64 -7.17 -5.33
CA GLY A 100 12.61 -6.98 -6.40
C GLY A 100 13.05 -8.31 -7.04
N ASP A 101 12.21 -9.33 -7.02
CA ASP A 101 12.48 -10.60 -7.70
C ASP A 101 12.31 -10.48 -9.22
N GLN A 102 12.84 -11.46 -9.95
CA GLN A 102 12.68 -11.52 -11.40
C GLN A 102 11.24 -11.87 -11.77
N ILE A 103 10.68 -11.10 -12.70
CA ILE A 103 9.40 -11.39 -13.35
C ILE A 103 9.57 -11.44 -14.86
N GLN A 104 8.69 -12.15 -15.52
CA GLN A 104 8.57 -12.13 -16.97
C GLN A 104 7.52 -11.09 -17.36
N LEU A 105 7.92 -10.07 -18.12
CA LEU A 105 7.01 -9.05 -18.63
C LEU A 105 6.63 -9.34 -20.08
N ASN A 106 5.35 -9.55 -20.32
CA ASN A 106 4.79 -9.56 -21.64
C ASN A 106 4.66 -8.13 -22.17
N ARG A 107 5.14 -7.89 -23.40
CA ARG A 107 5.10 -6.58 -24.03
C ARG A 107 4.28 -6.64 -25.32
N LYS A 108 3.46 -5.62 -25.55
CA LYS A 108 2.61 -5.60 -26.75
C LYS A 108 3.48 -5.50 -28.01
N TYR A 109 3.31 -6.45 -28.93
CA TYR A 109 4.06 -6.53 -30.20
C TYR A 109 5.58 -6.67 -30.06
N LYS A 110 6.10 -7.05 -28.90
CA LYS A 110 7.53 -7.26 -28.65
C LYS A 110 7.74 -8.57 -27.88
N PRO A 111 8.92 -9.20 -27.99
CA PRO A 111 9.22 -10.39 -27.20
C PRO A 111 9.17 -10.08 -25.70
N PRO A 112 8.75 -11.06 -24.87
CA PRO A 112 8.81 -10.94 -23.42
C PRO A 112 10.24 -10.66 -22.94
N ILE A 113 10.36 -9.98 -21.82
CA ILE A 113 11.66 -9.74 -21.18
C ILE A 113 11.64 -10.20 -19.73
N THR A 114 12.79 -10.64 -19.25
CA THR A 114 13.03 -10.82 -17.82
C THR A 114 13.39 -9.48 -17.21
N PHE A 115 12.68 -9.10 -16.16
CA PHE A 115 12.79 -7.77 -15.56
C PHE A 115 12.83 -7.87 -14.02
N ARG A 116 13.50 -6.92 -13.38
CA ARG A 116 13.48 -6.68 -11.95
C ARG A 116 13.09 -5.24 -11.69
N PHE A 117 12.01 -5.04 -10.94
CA PHE A 117 11.67 -3.71 -10.45
C PHE A 117 12.54 -3.39 -9.22
N ARG A 118 13.16 -2.23 -9.20
CA ARG A 118 14.04 -1.78 -8.12
C ARG A 118 13.62 -0.41 -7.60
N GLY A 119 12.35 -0.20 -7.52
CA GLY A 119 11.76 1.00 -6.96
C GLY A 119 10.91 0.68 -5.75
N PHE A 120 10.14 1.65 -5.31
CA PHE A 120 9.24 1.51 -4.18
C PHE A 120 7.78 1.66 -4.62
N MET A 121 6.88 1.01 -3.89
CA MET A 121 5.46 1.00 -4.22
C MET A 121 4.62 1.60 -3.11
N LEU A 122 3.75 2.57 -3.48
CA LEU A 122 2.72 3.15 -2.63
C LEU A 122 1.37 3.06 -3.34
N GLN A 123 0.38 2.52 -2.62
CA GLN A 123 -1.00 2.36 -3.06
C GLN A 123 -1.93 3.08 -2.10
N CYS A 124 -2.85 3.90 -2.63
CA CYS A 124 -3.92 4.49 -1.83
C CYS A 124 -5.19 3.65 -1.95
N LEU A 125 -5.80 3.37 -0.82
CA LEU A 125 -6.98 2.53 -0.71
C LEU A 125 -8.07 3.23 0.11
N ASN A 126 -9.30 3.05 -0.29
CA ASN A 126 -10.46 3.49 0.49
C ASN A 126 -11.06 2.35 1.33
N ASP A 127 -10.67 1.11 1.03
CA ASP A 127 -11.03 -0.10 1.74
C ASP A 127 -9.93 -1.15 1.56
N TYR A 128 -10.00 -2.27 2.26
CA TYR A 128 -9.05 -3.36 2.12
C TYR A 128 -9.27 -4.12 0.80
N PRO A 129 -8.19 -4.43 0.07
CA PRO A 129 -8.31 -5.24 -1.13
C PRO A 129 -8.59 -6.70 -0.76
N ASN A 130 -9.45 -7.35 -1.54
CA ASN A 130 -9.77 -8.75 -1.38
C ASN A 130 -8.76 -9.62 -2.15
N TYR A 131 -7.94 -10.39 -1.42
CA TYR A 131 -7.00 -11.32 -2.02
C TYR A 131 -7.52 -12.76 -1.98
N ARG A 132 -7.34 -13.50 -3.09
CA ARG A 132 -7.57 -14.95 -3.08
C ARG A 132 -6.45 -15.71 -2.37
N ASP A 133 -5.25 -15.18 -2.42
CA ASP A 133 -4.11 -15.74 -1.69
C ASP A 133 -4.16 -15.31 -0.22
N LYS A 134 -4.52 -16.24 0.64
CA LYS A 134 -4.59 -16.06 2.10
C LYS A 134 -3.28 -16.38 2.81
N SER A 135 -2.20 -16.61 2.06
CA SER A 135 -0.92 -16.95 2.65
C SER A 135 -0.30 -15.74 3.36
N ASP A 136 0.38 -16.00 4.47
CA ASP A 136 1.13 -14.97 5.20
C ASP A 136 2.26 -14.33 4.35
N SER A 137 2.59 -14.98 3.24
CA SER A 137 3.63 -14.50 2.31
C SER A 137 3.32 -13.13 1.71
N LEU A 138 2.03 -12.78 1.51
CA LEU A 138 1.63 -11.45 1.06
C LEU A 138 1.54 -10.47 2.24
N ASN A 139 0.96 -10.91 3.37
CA ASN A 139 0.73 -10.06 4.54
C ASN A 139 2.04 -9.46 5.07
N ARG A 140 3.11 -10.25 5.18
CA ARG A 140 4.42 -9.77 5.63
C ARG A 140 5.05 -8.72 4.71
N ARG A 141 4.58 -8.59 3.47
CA ARG A 141 5.04 -7.61 2.47
C ARG A 141 4.21 -6.34 2.45
N GLN A 142 3.18 -6.26 3.25
CA GLN A 142 2.31 -5.09 3.34
C GLN A 142 2.68 -4.24 4.55
N LEU A 143 2.72 -2.94 4.34
CA LEU A 143 2.75 -1.94 5.40
C LEU A 143 1.46 -1.13 5.29
N CYS A 144 0.48 -1.47 6.11
CA CYS A 144 -0.83 -0.83 6.15
C CYS A 144 -0.74 0.42 7.02
N VAL A 145 -0.87 1.60 6.42
CA VAL A 145 -0.77 2.88 7.11
C VAL A 145 -2.17 3.50 7.20
N PRO A 146 -2.78 3.56 8.40
CA PRO A 146 -4.09 4.15 8.56
C PRO A 146 -4.05 5.67 8.45
N MET A 147 -4.86 6.24 7.57
CA MET A 147 -5.07 7.67 7.40
C MET A 147 -6.39 8.09 8.07
N THR A 148 -6.38 8.16 9.40
CA THR A 148 -7.59 8.30 10.22
C THR A 148 -8.11 9.73 10.32
N LYS A 149 -7.25 10.75 10.15
CA LYS A 149 -7.65 12.14 10.29
C LYS A 149 -8.45 12.59 9.05
N CYS A 150 -9.63 13.19 9.28
CA CYS A 150 -10.43 13.82 8.27
C CYS A 150 -10.32 15.35 8.40
N PHE A 151 -10.11 16.04 7.28
CA PHE A 151 -9.97 17.49 7.22
C PHE A 151 -11.19 18.20 6.62
N THR A 152 -12.34 17.52 6.53
CA THR A 152 -13.57 18.10 5.99
C THR A 152 -13.97 19.33 6.80
N GLY A 153 -14.12 20.47 6.12
CA GLY A 153 -14.38 21.78 6.73
C GLY A 153 -13.12 22.53 7.17
N GLU A 154 -11.95 21.89 7.18
CA GLU A 154 -10.66 22.51 7.53
C GLU A 154 -9.64 22.42 6.36
N GLU A 155 -10.14 22.20 5.13
CA GLU A 155 -9.28 21.99 3.98
C GLU A 155 -8.45 23.23 3.64
N ARG A 156 -7.17 23.06 3.59
CA ARG A 156 -6.20 24.06 3.13
C ARG A 156 -5.81 23.76 1.69
N ARG A 157 -6.69 24.09 0.75
CA ARG A 157 -6.52 23.76 -0.68
C ARG A 157 -5.20 24.25 -1.27
N TYR A 158 -4.66 25.37 -0.78
CA TYR A 158 -3.38 25.91 -1.23
C TYR A 158 -2.21 24.93 -1.00
N ILE A 159 -2.31 24.01 0.00
CA ILE A 159 -1.23 23.04 0.27
C ILE A 159 -1.06 22.13 -0.94
N LYS A 160 -2.16 21.58 -1.46
CA LYS A 160 -2.12 20.68 -2.63
C LYS A 160 -1.91 21.45 -3.94
N ALA A 161 -2.49 22.66 -4.07
CA ALA A 161 -2.47 23.41 -5.32
C ALA A 161 -1.17 24.20 -5.56
N ASP A 162 -0.46 24.58 -4.50
CA ASP A 162 0.70 25.47 -4.61
C ASP A 162 1.87 24.99 -3.73
N TYR A 163 1.65 24.83 -2.41
CA TYR A 163 2.74 24.65 -1.45
C TYR A 163 3.64 23.46 -1.75
N VAL A 164 3.05 22.29 -2.09
CA VAL A 164 3.82 21.06 -2.39
C VAL A 164 4.60 21.13 -3.70
N HIS A 165 4.36 22.15 -4.53
CA HIS A 165 5.07 22.35 -5.80
C HIS A 165 6.22 23.37 -5.69
N ARG A 166 6.29 24.10 -4.56
CA ARG A 166 7.32 25.12 -4.38
C ARG A 166 8.71 24.51 -4.34
N LYS A 167 9.62 25.10 -5.06
CA LYS A 167 11.00 24.63 -5.17
C LYS A 167 11.69 24.49 -3.82
N GLU A 168 11.48 25.46 -2.93
CA GLU A 168 12.09 25.49 -1.59
C GLU A 168 11.56 24.34 -0.72
N VAL A 169 10.26 24.01 -0.84
CA VAL A 169 9.63 22.89 -0.13
C VAL A 169 10.19 21.58 -0.65
N LEU A 170 10.25 21.40 -1.98
CA LEU A 170 10.79 20.18 -2.60
C LEU A 170 12.26 19.99 -2.26
N GLN A 171 13.06 21.05 -2.29
CA GLN A 171 14.48 21.01 -1.91
C GLN A 171 14.65 20.62 -0.44
N TYR A 172 13.85 21.21 0.46
CA TYR A 172 13.89 20.85 1.88
C TYR A 172 13.51 19.39 2.12
N VAL A 173 12.42 18.93 1.50
CA VAL A 173 11.97 17.54 1.62
C VAL A 173 13.05 16.58 1.10
N LEU A 174 13.58 16.86 -0.09
CA LEU A 174 14.63 16.04 -0.71
C LEU A 174 15.90 16.01 0.15
N PHE A 175 16.37 17.17 0.64
CA PHE A 175 17.50 17.25 1.54
C PHE A 175 17.31 16.40 2.78
N LYS A 176 16.13 16.51 3.41
CA LYS A 176 15.81 15.75 4.62
C LYS A 176 15.82 14.25 4.37
N VAL A 177 15.11 13.77 3.34
CA VAL A 177 15.02 12.34 3.07
C VAL A 177 16.31 11.73 2.55
N LEU A 178 17.18 12.48 1.91
CA LEU A 178 18.49 11.99 1.46
C LEU A 178 19.46 11.78 2.64
N ASN A 179 19.28 12.51 3.73
CA ASN A 179 20.11 12.41 4.93
C ASN A 179 19.53 11.48 6.01
N MET A 180 18.45 10.76 5.73
CA MET A 180 17.87 9.78 6.65
C MET A 180 18.48 8.39 6.43
N ASP A 181 18.51 7.61 7.50
CA ASP A 181 18.82 6.18 7.45
C ASP A 181 17.60 5.35 7.01
N TYR A 182 17.85 4.28 6.22
CA TYR A 182 16.83 3.39 5.66
C TYR A 182 17.06 1.91 6.02
N ASP A 183 17.98 1.59 6.90
CA ASP A 183 18.27 0.21 7.30
C ASP A 183 17.07 -0.42 8.00
N GLN A 184 16.35 0.38 8.80
CA GLN A 184 15.16 -0.06 9.52
C GLN A 184 13.93 0.73 9.12
N LEU A 185 12.82 0.01 8.93
CA LEU A 185 11.49 0.58 8.72
C LEU A 185 10.75 0.59 10.06
N PRO A 186 10.33 1.75 10.58
CA PRO A 186 9.42 1.78 11.72
C PRO A 186 8.09 1.13 11.35
N GLU A 187 7.58 0.27 12.22
CA GLU A 187 6.24 -0.31 12.10
C GLU A 187 5.43 0.06 13.36
N PRO A 188 4.84 1.28 13.41
CA PRO A 188 4.01 1.71 14.53
C PRO A 188 2.88 0.72 14.83
N GLU A 189 2.45 0.65 16.08
CA GLU A 189 1.41 -0.28 16.50
C GLU A 189 0.11 -0.08 15.72
N SER A 190 -0.23 1.17 15.37
CA SER A 190 -1.38 1.47 14.50
C SER A 190 -1.29 0.82 13.11
N CYS A 191 -0.09 0.66 12.56
CA CYS A 191 0.11 -0.03 11.27
C CYS A 191 -0.06 -1.55 11.40
N LYS A 192 0.39 -2.12 12.52
CA LYS A 192 0.21 -3.56 12.80
C LYS A 192 -1.28 -3.88 13.00
N CYS A 193 -1.97 -3.09 13.83
CA CYS A 193 -3.42 -3.22 14.00
C CYS A 193 -4.19 -3.10 12.68
N GLU A 194 -3.74 -2.20 11.79
CA GLU A 194 -4.40 -2.03 10.49
C GLU A 194 -4.14 -3.23 9.55
N LEU A 195 -2.95 -3.81 9.61
CA LEU A 195 -2.64 -5.04 8.88
C LEU A 195 -3.47 -6.22 9.40
N ASP A 196 -3.66 -6.34 10.71
CA ASP A 196 -4.46 -7.41 11.30
C ASP A 196 -5.93 -7.30 10.90
N LYS A 197 -6.51 -6.09 10.87
CA LYS A 197 -7.85 -5.87 10.30
C LYS A 197 -7.93 -6.30 8.84
N SER A 198 -6.89 -6.00 8.04
CA SER A 198 -6.83 -6.44 6.65
C SER A 198 -6.82 -7.96 6.52
N LYS A 199 -6.14 -8.66 7.42
CA LYS A 199 -6.16 -10.15 7.47
C LYS A 199 -7.55 -10.68 7.83
N GLU A 200 -8.17 -10.13 8.88
CA GLU A 200 -9.53 -10.50 9.29
C GLU A 200 -10.54 -10.32 8.16
N MET A 201 -10.50 -9.17 7.47
CA MET A 201 -11.39 -8.91 6.33
C MET A 201 -11.16 -9.86 5.13
N ASN A 202 -9.99 -10.45 5.02
CA ASN A 202 -9.66 -11.42 3.97
C ASN A 202 -9.89 -12.88 4.39
N ASP A 203 -10.24 -13.16 5.65
CA ASP A 203 -10.52 -14.50 6.14
C ASP A 203 -11.98 -14.66 6.57
N PRO A 204 -12.82 -15.35 5.76
CA PRO A 204 -14.24 -15.55 6.10
C PRO A 204 -14.45 -16.32 7.41
N VAL A 205 -13.50 -17.16 7.82
CA VAL A 205 -13.59 -17.87 9.10
C VAL A 205 -13.34 -16.92 10.25
N LEU A 206 -12.33 -16.05 10.14
CA LEU A 206 -12.05 -15.03 11.15
C LEU A 206 -13.20 -14.03 11.24
N GLN A 207 -13.78 -13.60 10.10
CA GLN A 207 -14.96 -12.73 10.09
C GLN A 207 -16.13 -13.37 10.83
N PHE A 208 -16.46 -14.61 10.48
CA PHE A 208 -17.51 -15.37 11.15
C PHE A 208 -17.25 -15.50 12.66
N MET A 209 -16.03 -15.85 13.05
CA MET A 209 -15.67 -15.96 14.45
C MET A 209 -15.80 -14.63 15.20
N ALA A 210 -15.37 -13.52 14.58
CA ALA A 210 -15.51 -12.19 15.18
C ALA A 210 -16.99 -11.78 15.38
N GLU A 211 -17.87 -12.13 14.43
CA GLU A 211 -19.31 -11.85 14.54
C GLU A 211 -20.02 -12.72 15.58
N VAL A 212 -19.60 -13.97 15.71
CA VAL A 212 -20.33 -14.95 16.51
C VAL A 212 -19.81 -15.01 17.94
N MET A 213 -18.52 -14.79 18.20
CA MET A 213 -17.93 -14.93 19.55
C MET A 213 -18.53 -13.96 20.56
N ASP A 214 -18.91 -12.75 20.16
CA ASP A 214 -19.55 -11.77 21.05
C ASP A 214 -21.01 -12.11 21.40
N VAL A 215 -21.63 -12.99 20.61
CA VAL A 215 -23.04 -13.40 20.78
C VAL A 215 -23.13 -14.73 21.50
N LEU A 216 -22.10 -15.58 21.44
CA LEU A 216 -22.08 -16.87 22.11
C LEU A 216 -21.84 -16.69 23.60
N VAL A 217 -22.86 -17.08 24.39
CA VAL A 217 -22.86 -17.00 25.86
C VAL A 217 -22.24 -18.26 26.50
N TRP A 218 -21.87 -19.26 25.71
CA TRP A 218 -21.41 -20.56 26.18
C TRP A 218 -19.90 -20.70 26.18
N ASP A 219 -19.33 -21.17 27.27
CA ASP A 219 -17.90 -21.42 27.41
C ASP A 219 -17.41 -22.61 26.56
N LEU A 220 -18.31 -23.45 26.09
CA LEU A 220 -18.00 -24.63 25.31
C LEU A 220 -19.03 -24.83 24.20
N VAL A 221 -18.60 -24.68 22.95
CA VAL A 221 -19.47 -24.81 21.79
C VAL A 221 -19.00 -25.98 20.92
N PRO A 222 -19.89 -26.96 20.58
CA PRO A 222 -19.53 -28.06 19.70
C PRO A 222 -19.08 -27.55 18.31
N TYR A 223 -18.00 -28.11 17.76
CA TYR A 223 -17.51 -27.75 16.43
C TYR A 223 -18.57 -27.92 15.33
N THR A 224 -19.38 -28.96 15.43
CA THR A 224 -20.48 -29.22 14.48
C THR A 224 -21.50 -28.09 14.47
N PHE A 225 -21.84 -27.54 15.63
CA PHE A 225 -22.76 -26.42 15.74
C PHE A 225 -22.16 -25.13 15.09
N LEU A 226 -20.90 -24.83 15.38
CA LEU A 226 -20.21 -23.69 14.77
C LEU A 226 -20.12 -23.83 13.25
N TYR A 227 -19.87 -25.04 12.77
CA TYR A 227 -19.80 -25.31 11.34
C TYR A 227 -21.14 -25.18 10.63
N ASP A 228 -22.24 -25.62 11.27
CA ASP A 228 -23.58 -25.47 10.72
C ASP A 228 -24.05 -24.01 10.74
N LEU A 229 -23.59 -23.22 11.70
CA LEU A 229 -23.85 -21.77 11.76
C LEU A 229 -23.04 -20.98 10.68
N TYR A 230 -21.85 -21.49 10.31
CA TYR A 230 -21.00 -20.88 9.29
C TYR A 230 -21.51 -21.11 7.87
N LYS A 231 -22.24 -22.20 7.60
CA LYS A 231 -22.83 -22.52 6.28
C LYS A 231 -23.97 -21.59 5.92
#